data_4a1804a3314a58b71f7e4d1eb0c53f75
#
_entry.id   4a1804a3314a58b71f7e4d1eb0c53f75
#
_cell.length_a   1.000
_cell.length_b   1.000
_cell.length_c   1.000
_cell.angle_alpha   90.00
_cell.angle_beta   90.00
_cell.angle_gamma   90.00
#
_symmetry.space_group_name_H-M   'P 1'
#
loop_
_entity.id
_entity.type
_entity.pdbx_description
1 polymer ?
#
loop_
_entity_poly.entity_id
_entity_poly.type
_entity_poly.pdbx_seq_one_letter_code
_entity_poly.pdbx_strand_id
1 'polypeptide(L)'
;MKNSIFKTVFMMVMLAIITITSTGCSIPGIGNSTSMPEKTNVSIIISPTANEPSPNVSLAQDIIYEASYSYAFRNVIVDDGMPFEAVNGDLTHAEHDEHLSESNKKIDAQAYTKKFIESANETSAVSSEKDTVKAIKMAADSLNGLNGTKTIILVDNGISTTGNVAFETFIGFDAQGSLENINEGTLPNLKDINIVWYDFGSTLQPQQSLSSNDMVELQKFWTGYLEKAGASDVIIKNAISTSNESTINDLPPVSTVEVSTEKQWILTKEVTDINNEVENASDDKKNDIVSTALDDGVKIDETMLYFEPESSVIANKEAAVELLKPTADFLISTSQEIVILGTTATVPTSPDKCVNFSLQRANAVKSLFVELGVAESQINCKGLGYDNEFHIPDSDGNGNLNENAPKNRAVIIYRADSEIGKKYTK
;
A
#
# COMPACT_ATOMS: atom_id res chain seq x y z
N MET A 1 22.55 11.88 11.78
CA MET A 1 23.26 11.86 10.48
C MET A 1 23.67 10.46 9.98
N LYS A 2 23.53 9.35 10.74
CA LYS A 2 23.83 7.98 10.27
C LYS A 2 22.64 7.27 9.58
N ASN A 3 21.41 7.64 9.88
CA ASN A 3 20.22 6.96 9.34
C ASN A 3 19.81 7.42 7.92
N SER A 4 20.27 8.59 7.47
CA SER A 4 19.96 9.09 6.11
C SER A 4 20.75 8.37 5.00
N ILE A 5 21.93 7.87 5.31
CA ILE A 5 22.81 7.21 4.32
C ILE A 5 22.29 5.78 4.01
N PHE A 6 21.65 5.12 5.00
CA PHE A 6 21.12 3.75 4.81
C PHE A 6 19.85 3.72 3.95
N LYS A 7 18.97 4.73 4.10
CA LYS A 7 17.77 4.84 3.23
C LYS A 7 18.12 5.06 1.77
N THR A 8 19.18 5.83 1.50
CA THR A 8 19.65 6.11 0.12
C THR A 8 20.32 4.87 -0.53
N VAL A 9 20.97 4.03 0.27
CA VAL A 9 21.62 2.81 -0.24
C VAL A 9 20.61 1.72 -0.59
N PHE A 10 19.51 1.58 0.17
CA PHE A 10 18.46 0.60 -0.12
C PHE A 10 17.66 0.96 -1.38
N MET A 11 17.36 2.25 -1.57
CA MET A 11 16.72 2.74 -2.79
C MET A 11 17.63 2.63 -4.04
N MET A 12 18.97 2.74 -3.88
CA MET A 12 19.91 2.51 -4.99
C MET A 12 20.10 1.03 -5.34
N VAL A 13 19.93 0.11 -4.41
CA VAL A 13 20.04 -1.33 -4.71
C VAL A 13 18.84 -1.83 -5.53
N MET A 14 17.65 -1.27 -5.35
CA MET A 14 16.48 -1.57 -6.19
C MET A 14 16.61 -0.99 -7.62
N LEU A 15 17.34 0.12 -7.83
CA LEU A 15 17.53 0.74 -9.15
C LEU A 15 18.74 0.17 -9.95
N ALA A 16 19.59 -0.65 -9.33
CA ALA A 16 20.82 -1.18 -9.97
C ALA A 16 20.64 -2.50 -10.73
N ILE A 17 19.43 -3.07 -10.79
CA ILE A 17 19.19 -4.37 -11.45
C ILE A 17 18.76 -4.24 -12.93
N ILE A 18 18.57 -3.02 -13.47
CA ILE A 18 18.09 -2.86 -14.86
C ILE A 18 19.14 -2.21 -15.79
N THR A 19 20.41 -2.54 -15.74
CA THR A 19 21.29 -2.32 -16.91
C THR A 19 22.55 -3.19 -16.84
N ILE A 20 22.49 -4.39 -17.33
CA ILE A 20 23.69 -5.05 -17.88
C ILE A 20 23.37 -5.55 -19.29
N THR A 21 23.59 -4.68 -20.27
CA THR A 21 23.73 -5.11 -21.65
C THR A 21 25.12 -5.71 -21.88
N SER A 22 25.11 -6.90 -22.41
CA SER A 22 26.23 -7.72 -22.83
C SER A 22 27.23 -7.00 -23.73
N THR A 23 28.49 -6.94 -23.31
CA THR A 23 29.63 -6.99 -24.25
C THR A 23 30.61 -8.01 -23.75
N GLY A 24 30.72 -9.07 -24.51
CA GLY A 24 31.67 -10.15 -24.25
C GLY A 24 33.10 -9.70 -24.47
N CYS A 25 33.96 -10.01 -23.49
CA CYS A 25 35.39 -10.29 -23.68
C CYS A 25 35.76 -11.39 -22.72
N SER A 26 36.03 -12.57 -23.26
CA SER A 26 36.54 -13.72 -22.53
C SER A 26 37.99 -13.49 -22.12
N ILE A 27 38.26 -13.45 -20.82
CA ILE A 27 39.60 -13.59 -20.25
C ILE A 27 39.72 -15.02 -19.70
N PRO A 28 40.68 -15.83 -20.13
CA PRO A 28 40.82 -17.18 -19.57
C PRO A 28 41.50 -17.11 -18.19
N GLY A 29 40.87 -17.69 -17.17
CA GLY A 29 41.54 -18.04 -15.93
C GLY A 29 41.05 -17.48 -14.62
N ILE A 30 39.76 -17.11 -14.49
CA ILE A 30 39.14 -16.85 -13.16
C ILE A 30 37.99 -17.82 -13.02
N GLY A 31 38.09 -18.72 -12.02
CA GLY A 31 37.03 -19.64 -11.69
C GLY A 31 35.74 -18.85 -11.34
N ASN A 32 34.66 -19.19 -12.02
CA ASN A 32 33.32 -18.72 -11.68
C ASN A 32 32.94 -19.26 -10.29
N SER A 33 33.19 -18.49 -9.25
CA SER A 33 32.41 -18.64 -8.05
C SER A 33 31.06 -17.97 -8.35
N THR A 34 30.11 -18.72 -8.86
CA THR A 34 28.69 -18.32 -8.82
C THR A 34 28.31 -18.32 -7.36
N SER A 35 28.45 -17.16 -6.69
CA SER A 35 27.86 -16.97 -5.38
C SER A 35 26.35 -17.16 -5.54
N MET A 36 25.78 -18.11 -4.80
CA MET A 36 24.32 -18.27 -4.73
C MET A 36 23.70 -16.92 -4.35
N PRO A 37 22.58 -16.54 -4.94
CA PRO A 37 21.88 -15.32 -4.51
C PRO A 37 21.61 -15.37 -3.01
N GLU A 38 21.72 -14.24 -2.33
CA GLU A 38 21.38 -14.16 -0.92
C GLU A 38 19.93 -14.62 -0.73
N LYS A 39 19.70 -15.50 0.26
CA LYS A 39 18.36 -16.04 0.50
C LYS A 39 17.41 -14.95 1.00
N THR A 40 16.22 -14.88 0.43
CA THR A 40 15.14 -13.99 0.83
C THR A 40 14.02 -14.81 1.48
N ASN A 41 14.05 -14.95 2.79
CA ASN A 41 13.04 -15.72 3.52
C ASN A 41 11.82 -14.87 3.83
N VAL A 42 10.62 -15.42 3.65
CA VAL A 42 9.37 -14.69 3.75
C VAL A 42 8.34 -15.46 4.56
N SER A 43 7.71 -14.80 5.52
CA SER A 43 6.51 -15.27 6.17
C SER A 43 5.37 -14.30 5.89
N ILE A 44 4.27 -14.78 5.33
CA ILE A 44 3.11 -13.96 4.96
C ILE A 44 2.00 -14.19 5.96
N ILE A 45 1.46 -13.12 6.49
CA ILE A 45 0.29 -13.12 7.36
C ILE A 45 -0.88 -12.57 6.55
N ILE A 46 -1.97 -13.31 6.51
CA ILE A 46 -3.21 -12.90 5.85
C ILE A 46 -4.37 -13.05 6.81
N SER A 47 -5.37 -12.21 6.68
CA SER A 47 -6.57 -12.27 7.50
C SER A 47 -7.82 -12.41 6.63
N PRO A 48 -8.14 -13.63 6.14
CA PRO A 48 -9.33 -13.87 5.35
C PRO A 48 -10.57 -13.95 6.25
N THR A 49 -11.01 -12.82 6.79
CA THR A 49 -12.13 -12.67 7.73
C THR A 49 -13.27 -11.85 7.13
N ALA A 50 -14.43 -11.80 7.83
CA ALA A 50 -15.63 -11.15 7.30
C ALA A 50 -15.56 -9.62 7.29
N ASN A 51 -14.71 -9.01 8.11
CA ASN A 51 -14.70 -7.55 8.36
C ASN A 51 -13.71 -6.78 7.48
N GLU A 52 -13.07 -7.45 6.53
CA GLU A 52 -12.07 -6.86 5.64
C GLU A 52 -12.12 -7.48 4.23
N PRO A 53 -11.59 -6.79 3.22
CA PRO A 53 -11.48 -7.34 1.88
C PRO A 53 -10.72 -8.67 1.85
N SER A 54 -11.00 -9.53 0.87
CA SER A 54 -10.20 -10.75 0.66
C SER A 54 -8.73 -10.38 0.47
N PRO A 55 -7.80 -10.99 1.24
CA PRO A 55 -6.39 -10.67 1.14
C PRO A 55 -5.84 -10.89 -0.28
N ASN A 56 -5.16 -9.89 -0.82
CA ASN A 56 -4.51 -9.99 -2.13
C ASN A 56 -3.01 -10.21 -1.99
N VAL A 57 -2.60 -11.46 -1.88
CA VAL A 57 -1.18 -11.82 -1.73
C VAL A 57 -0.34 -11.44 -2.96
N SER A 58 -0.96 -11.20 -4.11
CA SER A 58 -0.25 -10.74 -5.32
C SER A 58 0.42 -9.38 -5.16
N LEU A 59 -0.01 -8.56 -4.20
CA LEU A 59 0.65 -7.29 -3.86
C LEU A 59 2.12 -7.48 -3.43
N ALA A 60 2.48 -8.67 -2.96
CA ALA A 60 3.82 -9.03 -2.55
C ALA A 60 4.56 -9.93 -3.57
N GLN A 61 4.05 -10.03 -4.81
CA GLN A 61 4.55 -10.97 -5.82
C GLN A 61 6.07 -10.87 -6.03
N ASP A 62 6.63 -9.67 -6.04
CA ASP A 62 8.06 -9.47 -6.27
C ASP A 62 8.92 -10.07 -5.15
N ILE A 63 8.52 -9.85 -3.90
CA ILE A 63 9.23 -10.41 -2.73
C ILE A 63 9.10 -11.93 -2.71
N ILE A 64 7.92 -12.46 -3.03
CA ILE A 64 7.67 -13.91 -3.14
C ILE A 64 8.49 -14.53 -4.29
N TYR A 65 8.64 -13.79 -5.39
CA TYR A 65 9.47 -14.22 -6.51
C TYR A 65 10.95 -14.31 -6.11
N GLU A 66 11.48 -13.30 -5.43
CA GLU A 66 12.88 -13.33 -4.93
C GLU A 66 13.11 -14.50 -3.95
N ALA A 67 12.13 -14.76 -3.07
CA ALA A 67 12.18 -15.92 -2.20
C ALA A 67 12.18 -17.24 -2.98
N SER A 68 11.38 -17.34 -4.04
CA SER A 68 11.32 -18.50 -4.92
C SER A 68 12.61 -18.69 -5.71
N TYR A 69 13.15 -17.59 -6.24
CA TYR A 69 14.38 -17.61 -7.04
C TYR A 69 15.61 -17.98 -6.22
N SER A 70 15.64 -17.60 -4.95
CA SER A 70 16.73 -17.94 -4.02
C SER A 70 16.51 -19.28 -3.31
N TYR A 71 15.48 -20.06 -3.64
CA TYR A 71 15.11 -21.33 -2.97
C TYR A 71 15.08 -21.14 -1.44
N ALA A 72 14.40 -20.10 -1.00
CA ALA A 72 14.31 -19.72 0.40
C ALA A 72 13.06 -20.28 1.08
N PHE A 73 12.97 -20.06 2.38
CA PHE A 73 11.79 -20.36 3.17
C PHE A 73 10.64 -19.41 2.84
N ARG A 74 9.44 -19.96 2.71
CA ARG A 74 8.18 -19.22 2.56
C ARG A 74 7.08 -19.97 3.29
N ASN A 75 6.23 -19.26 4.01
CA ASN A 75 4.98 -19.81 4.54
C ASN A 75 3.86 -18.77 4.56
N VAL A 76 2.64 -19.23 4.77
CA VAL A 76 1.47 -18.38 5.01
C VAL A 76 0.86 -18.74 6.36
N ILE A 77 0.66 -17.73 7.17
CA ILE A 77 -0.02 -17.78 8.46
C ILE A 77 -1.36 -17.06 8.29
N VAL A 78 -2.43 -17.71 8.72
CA VAL A 78 -3.75 -17.08 8.83
C VAL A 78 -3.84 -16.40 10.19
N ASP A 79 -4.14 -15.10 10.19
CA ASP A 79 -4.49 -14.33 11.37
C ASP A 79 -5.99 -14.46 11.63
N ASP A 80 -6.30 -15.27 12.62
CA ASP A 80 -7.62 -15.39 13.22
C ASP A 80 -7.47 -15.46 14.76
N GLY A 81 -8.51 -15.76 15.52
CA GLY A 81 -8.44 -15.86 16.99
C GLY A 81 -7.50 -16.96 17.50
N MET A 82 -7.12 -17.90 16.62
CA MET A 82 -6.12 -18.94 16.87
C MET A 82 -5.18 -19.09 15.66
N PRO A 83 -4.29 -18.14 15.41
CA PRO A 83 -3.43 -18.13 14.24
C PRO A 83 -2.71 -19.45 13.98
N PHE A 84 -2.63 -19.86 12.72
CA PHE A 84 -2.05 -21.12 12.29
C PHE A 84 -1.30 -20.99 10.94
N GLU A 85 -0.33 -21.88 10.69
CA GLU A 85 0.31 -22.01 9.38
C GLU A 85 -0.64 -22.73 8.42
N ALA A 86 -1.08 -22.04 7.37
CA ALA A 86 -1.99 -22.58 6.37
C ALA A 86 -1.26 -23.15 5.15
N VAL A 87 -0.15 -22.52 4.77
CA VAL A 87 0.65 -22.96 3.62
C VAL A 87 2.12 -23.05 4.02
N ASN A 88 2.71 -24.21 3.83
CA ASN A 88 4.15 -24.39 3.90
C ASN A 88 4.72 -24.37 2.49
N GLY A 89 5.49 -23.34 2.17
CA GLY A 89 6.12 -23.14 0.87
C GLY A 89 7.65 -23.22 0.94
N ASP A 90 8.18 -23.91 1.96
CA ASP A 90 9.64 -24.03 2.17
C ASP A 90 10.34 -24.67 0.97
N LEU A 91 11.27 -23.96 0.37
CA LEU A 91 12.11 -24.43 -0.71
C LEU A 91 13.56 -24.69 -0.27
N THR A 92 13.90 -24.55 0.99
CA THR A 92 15.28 -24.69 1.49
C THR A 92 15.84 -26.11 1.29
N HIS A 93 14.96 -27.09 1.20
CA HIS A 93 15.27 -28.49 0.96
C HIS A 93 14.88 -28.97 -0.45
N ALA A 94 14.43 -28.06 -1.33
CA ALA A 94 14.14 -28.44 -2.71
C ALA A 94 15.43 -28.85 -3.40
N GLU A 95 15.38 -30.00 -4.09
CA GLU A 95 16.46 -30.38 -5.00
C GLU A 95 16.51 -29.36 -6.13
N HIS A 96 17.58 -28.57 -6.16
CA HIS A 96 17.86 -27.72 -7.29
C HIS A 96 19.06 -28.27 -8.03
N ASP A 97 18.94 -28.38 -9.32
CA ASP A 97 20.05 -28.73 -10.17
C ASP A 97 21.00 -27.51 -10.26
N GLU A 98 22.18 -27.61 -9.69
CA GLU A 98 23.22 -26.57 -9.76
C GLU A 98 23.61 -26.22 -11.22
N HIS A 99 23.31 -27.12 -12.17
CA HIS A 99 23.55 -26.93 -13.60
C HIS A 99 22.38 -26.27 -14.35
N LEU A 100 21.25 -25.95 -13.69
CA LEU A 100 20.15 -25.22 -14.32
C LEU A 100 20.63 -23.87 -14.87
N SER A 101 20.28 -23.61 -16.13
CA SER A 101 20.51 -22.30 -16.72
C SER A 101 19.74 -21.22 -15.97
N GLU A 102 20.25 -20.00 -15.98
CA GLU A 102 19.54 -18.85 -15.37
C GLU A 102 18.12 -18.68 -15.91
N SER A 103 17.88 -18.99 -17.20
CA SER A 103 16.55 -18.98 -17.79
C SER A 103 15.62 -20.01 -17.15
N ASN A 104 16.08 -21.20 -16.88
CA ASN A 104 15.27 -22.24 -16.25
C ASN A 104 15.00 -21.92 -14.79
N LYS A 105 15.99 -21.39 -14.05
CA LYS A 105 15.77 -20.91 -12.66
C LYS A 105 14.67 -19.86 -12.59
N LYS A 106 14.62 -18.92 -13.54
CA LYS A 106 13.55 -17.92 -13.61
C LYS A 106 12.19 -18.54 -13.89
N ILE A 107 12.12 -19.51 -14.79
CA ILE A 107 10.86 -20.23 -15.09
C ILE A 107 10.37 -20.98 -13.85
N ASP A 108 11.25 -21.70 -13.15
CA ASP A 108 10.91 -22.42 -11.93
C ASP A 108 10.46 -21.45 -10.83
N ALA A 109 11.17 -20.34 -10.63
CA ALA A 109 10.80 -19.31 -9.67
C ALA A 109 9.41 -18.73 -9.96
N GLN A 110 9.09 -18.44 -11.22
CA GLN A 110 7.75 -17.98 -11.62
C GLN A 110 6.67 -19.03 -11.31
N ALA A 111 6.95 -20.31 -11.61
CA ALA A 111 6.01 -21.40 -11.33
C ALA A 111 5.78 -21.57 -9.82
N TYR A 112 6.84 -21.54 -9.02
CA TYR A 112 6.76 -21.63 -7.55
C TYR A 112 6.02 -20.42 -6.97
N THR A 113 6.28 -19.21 -7.46
CA THR A 113 5.59 -17.98 -7.03
C THR A 113 4.12 -18.07 -7.31
N LYS A 114 3.74 -18.39 -8.54
CA LYS A 114 2.33 -18.53 -8.94
C LYS A 114 1.59 -19.54 -8.08
N LYS A 115 2.14 -20.74 -7.94
CA LYS A 115 1.52 -21.80 -7.12
C LYS A 115 1.36 -21.40 -5.67
N PHE A 116 2.34 -20.70 -5.10
CA PHE A 116 2.32 -20.26 -3.72
C PHE A 116 1.23 -19.20 -3.49
N ILE A 117 1.12 -18.20 -4.39
CA ILE A 117 0.07 -17.17 -4.32
C ILE A 117 -1.32 -17.80 -4.48
N GLU A 118 -1.49 -18.73 -5.45
CA GLU A 118 -2.76 -19.45 -5.62
C GLU A 118 -3.15 -20.19 -4.34
N SER A 119 -2.20 -20.93 -3.73
CA SER A 119 -2.47 -21.64 -2.47
C SER A 119 -2.79 -20.69 -1.31
N ALA A 120 -2.13 -19.53 -1.24
CA ALA A 120 -2.41 -18.52 -0.22
C ALA A 120 -3.82 -17.93 -0.36
N ASN A 121 -4.23 -17.61 -1.58
CA ASN A 121 -5.55 -17.04 -1.85
C ASN A 121 -6.72 -18.01 -1.65
N GLU A 122 -6.45 -19.32 -1.57
CA GLU A 122 -7.45 -20.36 -1.28
C GLU A 122 -7.66 -20.60 0.22
N THR A 123 -6.89 -19.96 1.08
CA THR A 123 -7.00 -20.15 2.54
C THR A 123 -8.13 -19.31 3.13
N SER A 124 -8.68 -19.78 4.25
CA SER A 124 -9.70 -19.06 5.02
C SER A 124 -9.43 -19.15 6.51
N ALA A 125 -9.91 -18.18 7.28
CA ALA A 125 -9.95 -18.25 8.73
C ALA A 125 -10.87 -19.39 9.19
N VAL A 126 -10.56 -20.00 10.32
CA VAL A 126 -11.34 -21.07 10.93
C VAL A 126 -11.86 -20.72 12.33
N SER A 127 -11.25 -19.71 12.95
CA SER A 127 -11.65 -19.21 14.27
C SER A 127 -12.17 -17.78 14.16
N SER A 128 -13.11 -17.44 15.04
CA SER A 128 -13.57 -16.06 15.20
C SER A 128 -12.46 -15.18 15.78
N GLU A 129 -12.56 -13.88 15.58
CA GLU A 129 -11.62 -12.86 16.06
C GLU A 129 -10.27 -12.85 15.32
N LYS A 130 -9.39 -11.92 15.71
CA LYS A 130 -8.04 -11.75 15.17
C LYS A 130 -7.04 -11.55 16.29
N ASP A 131 -5.92 -12.30 16.26
CA ASP A 131 -4.78 -12.16 17.19
C ASP A 131 -3.50 -11.86 16.40
N THR A 132 -3.44 -10.66 15.87
CA THR A 132 -2.36 -10.20 14.98
C THR A 132 -0.98 -10.29 15.65
N VAL A 133 -0.89 -10.04 16.95
CA VAL A 133 0.38 -10.18 17.70
C VAL A 133 0.86 -11.63 17.70
N LYS A 134 -0.04 -12.58 17.91
CA LYS A 134 0.30 -14.00 17.90
C LYS A 134 0.68 -14.46 16.48
N ALA A 135 -0.01 -13.97 15.46
CA ALA A 135 0.35 -14.24 14.05
C ALA A 135 1.75 -13.71 13.73
N ILE A 136 2.07 -12.48 14.11
CA ILE A 136 3.41 -11.88 13.96
C ILE A 136 4.47 -12.70 14.70
N LYS A 137 4.17 -13.15 15.93
CA LYS A 137 5.09 -13.98 16.69
C LYS A 137 5.35 -15.31 15.98
N MET A 138 4.32 -15.99 15.48
CA MET A 138 4.48 -17.24 14.74
C MET A 138 5.32 -17.03 13.46
N ALA A 139 5.10 -15.94 12.74
CA ALA A 139 5.89 -15.56 11.56
C ALA A 139 7.37 -15.35 11.93
N ALA A 140 7.65 -14.61 13.00
CA ALA A 140 8.99 -14.37 13.48
C ALA A 140 9.69 -15.67 13.92
N ASP A 141 8.96 -16.54 14.65
CA ASP A 141 9.47 -17.83 15.11
C ASP A 141 9.81 -18.75 13.91
N SER A 142 9.03 -18.73 12.82
CA SER A 142 9.30 -19.52 11.61
C SER A 142 10.51 -19.00 10.81
N LEU A 143 10.85 -17.72 10.93
CA LEU A 143 12.04 -17.12 10.31
C LEU A 143 13.29 -17.21 11.19
N ASN A 144 13.14 -17.62 12.45
CA ASN A 144 14.24 -17.70 13.39
C ASN A 144 15.29 -18.72 12.95
N GLY A 145 16.57 -18.35 13.08
CA GLY A 145 17.70 -19.23 12.72
C GLY A 145 17.95 -19.37 11.20
N LEU A 146 17.11 -18.82 10.35
CA LEU A 146 17.36 -18.81 8.90
C LEU A 146 18.44 -17.78 8.54
N ASN A 147 19.25 -18.11 7.54
CA ASN A 147 20.26 -17.21 7.00
C ASN A 147 19.69 -16.37 5.83
N GLY A 148 20.19 -15.15 5.64
CA GLY A 148 19.78 -14.23 4.59
C GLY A 148 18.76 -13.22 5.09
N THR A 149 18.17 -12.46 4.16
CA THR A 149 17.14 -11.47 4.44
C THR A 149 15.87 -12.16 4.95
N LYS A 150 15.22 -11.54 5.94
CA LYS A 150 13.96 -12.02 6.53
C LYS A 150 12.92 -10.94 6.45
N THR A 151 11.76 -11.30 5.93
CA THR A 151 10.66 -10.35 5.77
C THR A 151 9.35 -10.98 6.24
N ILE A 152 8.62 -10.28 7.08
CA ILE A 152 7.21 -10.58 7.36
C ILE A 152 6.38 -9.64 6.53
N ILE A 153 5.44 -10.20 5.77
CA ILE A 153 4.48 -9.47 4.98
C ILE A 153 3.12 -9.65 5.62
N LEU A 154 2.42 -8.54 5.92
CA LEU A 154 1.03 -8.59 6.36
C LEU A 154 0.13 -8.09 5.22
N VAL A 155 -0.96 -8.78 4.98
CA VAL A 155 -2.05 -8.37 4.07
C VAL A 155 -3.34 -8.41 4.89
N ASP A 156 -3.63 -7.30 5.57
CA ASP A 156 -4.53 -7.26 6.71
C ASP A 156 -4.84 -5.81 7.10
N ASN A 157 -6.00 -5.55 7.71
CA ASN A 157 -6.43 -4.20 8.08
C ASN A 157 -5.77 -3.64 9.36
N GLY A 158 -5.03 -4.43 10.11
CA GLY A 158 -4.39 -3.99 11.35
C GLY A 158 -5.33 -3.90 12.57
N ILE A 159 -6.59 -4.33 12.46
CA ILE A 159 -7.54 -4.31 13.57
C ILE A 159 -7.53 -5.67 14.27
N SER A 160 -6.67 -5.82 15.27
CA SER A 160 -6.63 -7.00 16.14
C SER A 160 -7.73 -6.91 17.20
N THR A 161 -8.49 -8.00 17.41
CA THR A 161 -9.66 -8.00 18.32
C THR A 161 -9.50 -8.89 19.52
N THR A 162 -8.41 -9.66 19.60
CA THR A 162 -8.10 -10.51 20.75
C THR A 162 -6.59 -10.59 21.01
N GLY A 163 -6.18 -11.31 22.03
CA GLY A 163 -4.77 -11.51 22.39
C GLY A 163 -4.16 -10.38 23.19
N ASN A 164 -2.84 -10.17 23.04
CA ASN A 164 -2.09 -9.16 23.80
C ASN A 164 -2.37 -7.71 23.35
N VAL A 165 -2.82 -7.56 22.13
CA VAL A 165 -3.32 -6.29 21.58
C VAL A 165 -4.70 -6.56 21.05
N ALA A 166 -5.71 -5.96 21.68
CA ALA A 166 -7.09 -6.03 21.25
C ALA A 166 -7.66 -4.60 21.24
N PHE A 167 -8.12 -4.18 20.08
CA PHE A 167 -8.80 -2.89 19.96
C PHE A 167 -10.28 -3.08 20.30
N GLU A 168 -10.78 -2.31 21.24
CA GLU A 168 -12.20 -2.28 21.61
C GLU A 168 -12.91 -1.05 21.01
N THR A 169 -12.20 0.08 20.95
CA THR A 169 -12.67 1.33 20.38
C THR A 169 -11.51 2.19 19.91
N PHE A 170 -11.72 2.95 18.85
CA PHE A 170 -10.81 4.02 18.44
C PHE A 170 -11.22 5.40 18.97
N ILE A 171 -12.40 5.51 19.61
CA ILE A 171 -12.84 6.77 20.19
C ILE A 171 -11.91 7.15 21.34
N GLY A 172 -11.10 8.20 21.11
CA GLY A 172 -10.11 8.66 22.07
C GLY A 172 -8.89 7.73 22.22
N PHE A 173 -8.66 6.83 21.26
CA PHE A 173 -7.48 5.97 21.25
C PHE A 173 -6.21 6.84 21.16
N ASP A 174 -5.26 6.58 22.04
CA ASP A 174 -3.95 7.21 22.12
C ASP A 174 -2.87 6.14 21.90
N ALA A 175 -2.27 6.17 20.73
CA ALA A 175 -1.21 5.22 20.35
C ALA A 175 0.01 5.33 21.26
N GLN A 176 0.43 6.56 21.59
CA GLN A 176 1.62 6.79 22.42
C GLN A 176 1.42 6.26 23.85
N GLY A 177 0.31 6.61 24.48
CA GLY A 177 -0.03 6.11 25.82
C GLY A 177 -0.19 4.60 25.84
N SER A 178 -0.73 4.00 24.79
CA SER A 178 -0.86 2.55 24.66
C SER A 178 0.51 1.87 24.54
N LEU A 179 1.43 2.42 23.76
CA LEU A 179 2.80 1.91 23.58
C LEU A 179 3.62 1.96 24.88
N GLU A 180 3.44 2.99 25.69
CA GLU A 180 4.13 3.13 26.99
C GLU A 180 3.70 2.04 28.00
N ASN A 181 2.48 1.54 27.87
CA ASN A 181 1.91 0.51 28.75
C ASN A 181 2.13 -0.93 28.27
N ILE A 182 2.75 -1.15 27.11
CA ILE A 182 3.03 -2.49 26.61
C ILE A 182 4.07 -3.20 27.49
N ASN A 183 3.71 -4.42 27.89
CA ASN A 183 4.66 -5.29 28.59
C ASN A 183 5.72 -5.80 27.60
N GLU A 184 6.95 -5.33 27.71
CA GLU A 184 8.06 -5.73 26.84
C GLU A 184 8.30 -7.25 26.80
N GLY A 185 8.01 -7.97 27.88
CA GLY A 185 8.13 -9.43 27.93
C GLY A 185 7.15 -10.18 27.02
N THR A 186 6.14 -9.51 26.47
CA THR A 186 5.16 -10.10 25.54
C THR A 186 5.44 -9.76 24.07
N LEU A 187 6.43 -8.89 23.81
CA LEU A 187 6.79 -8.53 22.45
C LEU A 187 7.37 -9.72 21.67
N PRO A 188 7.02 -9.87 20.37
CA PRO A 188 7.73 -10.81 19.50
C PRO A 188 9.19 -10.36 19.31
N ASN A 189 10.08 -11.30 19.03
CA ASN A 189 11.46 -10.94 18.67
C ASN A 189 11.55 -10.70 17.15
N LEU A 190 11.57 -9.44 16.73
CA LEU A 190 11.64 -9.03 15.33
C LEU A 190 13.05 -8.58 14.90
N LYS A 191 14.06 -8.90 15.70
CA LYS A 191 15.44 -8.53 15.35
C LYS A 191 15.85 -9.11 14.00
N ASP A 192 16.43 -8.25 13.16
CA ASP A 192 16.87 -8.57 11.79
C ASP A 192 15.71 -8.98 10.84
N ILE A 193 14.47 -8.60 11.15
CA ILE A 193 13.28 -8.85 10.34
C ILE A 193 12.74 -7.52 9.80
N ASN A 194 12.48 -7.48 8.50
CA ASN A 194 11.77 -6.37 7.85
C ASN A 194 10.26 -6.66 7.85
N ILE A 195 9.47 -5.61 7.99
CA ILE A 195 8.00 -5.69 7.96
C ILE A 195 7.49 -4.90 6.76
N VAL A 196 6.61 -5.53 5.97
CA VAL A 196 5.86 -4.85 4.91
C VAL A 196 4.38 -5.16 5.12
N TRP A 197 3.57 -4.13 5.28
CA TRP A 197 2.14 -4.26 5.55
C TRP A 197 1.34 -3.68 4.40
N TYR A 198 0.51 -4.50 3.77
CA TYR A 198 -0.44 -4.12 2.72
C TYR A 198 -1.86 -4.13 3.25
N ASP A 199 -2.79 -3.47 2.57
CA ASP A 199 -4.22 -3.38 2.88
C ASP A 199 -4.53 -2.82 4.27
N PHE A 200 -3.58 -2.11 4.86
CA PHE A 200 -3.70 -1.54 6.20
C PHE A 200 -4.87 -0.55 6.27
N GLY A 201 -5.77 -0.75 7.24
CA GLY A 201 -6.95 0.07 7.45
C GLY A 201 -8.15 -0.23 6.56
N SER A 202 -8.04 -1.20 5.64
CA SER A 202 -9.16 -1.65 4.80
C SER A 202 -10.21 -2.39 5.61
N THR A 203 -11.47 -1.96 5.53
CA THR A 203 -12.58 -2.58 6.26
C THR A 203 -13.76 -2.88 5.35
N LEU A 204 -14.52 -3.91 5.68
CA LEU A 204 -15.84 -4.20 5.12
C LEU A 204 -16.89 -4.25 6.23
N GLN A 205 -18.15 -3.99 5.87
CA GLN A 205 -19.26 -4.16 6.81
C GLN A 205 -19.27 -5.60 7.38
N PRO A 206 -19.49 -5.78 8.71
CA PRO A 206 -20.03 -4.79 9.64
C PRO A 206 -19.00 -3.82 10.27
N GLN A 207 -17.68 -3.98 10.05
CA GLN A 207 -16.69 -3.01 10.53
C GLN A 207 -16.83 -1.69 9.74
N GLN A 208 -17.09 -0.61 10.45
CA GLN A 208 -17.11 0.72 9.86
C GLN A 208 -15.70 1.16 9.45
N SER A 209 -15.63 1.98 8.40
CA SER A 209 -14.37 2.58 7.96
C SER A 209 -13.75 3.45 9.06
N LEU A 210 -12.44 3.36 9.20
CA LEU A 210 -11.69 4.18 10.16
C LEU A 210 -11.77 5.66 9.78
N SER A 211 -11.89 6.54 10.77
CA SER A 211 -11.70 7.97 10.55
C SER A 211 -10.22 8.26 10.22
N SER A 212 -9.95 9.45 9.67
CA SER A 212 -8.56 9.87 9.41
C SER A 212 -7.69 9.82 10.65
N ASN A 213 -8.25 10.23 11.79
CA ASN A 213 -7.53 10.23 13.06
C ASN A 213 -7.31 8.82 13.58
N ASP A 214 -8.33 7.94 13.51
CA ASP A 214 -8.19 6.54 13.92
C ASP A 214 -7.11 5.83 13.10
N MET A 215 -7.05 6.10 11.78
CA MET A 215 -6.04 5.55 10.89
C MET A 215 -4.63 5.98 11.28
N VAL A 216 -4.44 7.27 11.57
CA VAL A 216 -3.14 7.81 12.01
C VAL A 216 -2.72 7.19 13.33
N GLU A 217 -3.61 7.11 14.30
CA GLU A 217 -3.29 6.51 15.60
C GLU A 217 -3.03 5.01 15.49
N LEU A 218 -3.79 4.28 14.67
CA LEU A 218 -3.54 2.86 14.41
C LEU A 218 -2.18 2.63 13.74
N GLN A 219 -1.82 3.45 12.77
CA GLN A 219 -0.52 3.37 12.09
C GLN A 219 0.63 3.71 13.05
N LYS A 220 0.50 4.76 13.85
CA LYS A 220 1.49 5.10 14.88
C LYS A 220 1.69 3.96 15.87
N PHE A 221 0.59 3.37 16.33
CA PHE A 221 0.64 2.26 17.27
C PHE A 221 1.42 1.08 16.69
N TRP A 222 1.04 0.59 15.51
CA TRP A 222 1.71 -0.58 14.93
C TRP A 222 3.16 -0.30 14.54
N THR A 223 3.46 0.89 14.00
CA THR A 223 4.86 1.26 13.72
C THR A 223 5.68 1.24 15.01
N GLY A 224 5.22 1.91 16.06
CA GLY A 224 5.94 1.94 17.34
C GLY A 224 6.02 0.57 18.03
N TYR A 225 4.97 -0.26 17.91
CA TYR A 225 4.95 -1.63 18.43
C TYR A 225 6.02 -2.51 17.77
N LEU A 226 6.07 -2.50 16.44
CA LEU A 226 7.00 -3.30 15.64
C LEU A 226 8.47 -2.83 15.83
N GLU A 227 8.69 -1.52 15.89
CA GLU A 227 10.00 -0.95 16.20
C GLU A 227 10.45 -1.32 17.62
N LYS A 228 9.54 -1.26 18.59
CA LYS A 228 9.82 -1.65 20.00
C LYS A 228 10.11 -3.16 20.10
N ALA A 229 9.51 -3.97 19.24
CA ALA A 229 9.78 -5.40 19.09
C ALA A 229 11.11 -5.71 18.37
N GLY A 230 11.80 -4.69 17.83
CA GLY A 230 13.12 -4.78 17.22
C GLY A 230 13.13 -4.97 15.70
N ALA A 231 12.02 -4.68 15.00
CA ALA A 231 11.98 -4.74 13.55
C ALA A 231 13.06 -3.83 12.91
N SER A 232 13.70 -4.33 11.84
CA SER A 232 14.78 -3.61 11.16
C SER A 232 14.28 -2.47 10.28
N ASP A 233 13.14 -2.69 9.63
CA ASP A 233 12.41 -1.70 8.84
C ASP A 233 10.91 -2.01 8.90
N VAL A 234 10.07 -0.97 8.90
CA VAL A 234 8.62 -1.09 8.93
C VAL A 234 8.02 -0.21 7.83
N ILE A 235 7.45 -0.84 6.83
CA ILE A 235 6.79 -0.17 5.71
C ILE A 235 5.31 -0.52 5.77
N ILE A 236 4.46 0.45 6.09
CA ILE A 236 3.01 0.31 6.05
C ILE A 236 2.49 1.00 4.80
N LYS A 237 1.82 0.22 3.95
CA LYS A 237 1.14 0.70 2.75
C LYS A 237 -0.36 0.68 3.03
N ASN A 238 -0.94 1.86 3.05
CA ASN A 238 -2.38 2.00 3.19
C ASN A 238 -3.07 1.27 2.03
N ALA A 239 -4.28 0.78 2.30
CA ALA A 239 -5.03 -0.02 1.37
C ALA A 239 -5.10 0.58 -0.03
N ILE A 240 -4.84 -0.26 -1.00
CA ILE A 240 -5.29 -0.04 -2.36
C ILE A 240 -6.65 -0.75 -2.41
N SER A 241 -7.71 -0.01 -2.10
CA SER A 241 -9.04 -0.57 -2.07
C SER A 241 -9.44 -1.04 -3.47
N THR A 242 -9.29 -2.33 -3.71
CA THR A 242 -10.17 -2.98 -4.66
C THR A 242 -11.35 -3.49 -3.85
N SER A 243 -12.53 -3.00 -4.12
CA SER A 243 -13.80 -3.47 -3.56
C SER A 243 -14.09 -4.90 -4.01
N ASN A 244 -13.22 -5.82 -3.64
CA ASN A 244 -13.49 -7.24 -3.84
C ASN A 244 -14.26 -7.70 -2.62
N GLU A 245 -15.59 -7.80 -2.79
CA GLU A 245 -16.41 -8.60 -1.89
C GLU A 245 -15.68 -9.94 -1.67
N SER A 246 -15.64 -10.40 -0.43
CA SER A 246 -15.09 -11.72 -0.16
C SER A 246 -15.81 -12.75 -1.04
N THR A 247 -15.08 -13.46 -1.89
CA THR A 247 -15.62 -14.56 -2.68
C THR A 247 -15.84 -15.82 -1.83
N ILE A 248 -15.41 -15.79 -0.57
CA ILE A 248 -15.55 -16.88 0.40
C ILE A 248 -16.82 -16.64 1.20
N ASN A 249 -17.81 -17.50 1.01
CA ASN A 249 -19.01 -17.54 1.83
C ASN A 249 -18.69 -18.16 3.21
N ASP A 250 -19.39 -17.71 4.25
CA ASP A 250 -19.32 -18.25 5.61
C ASP A 250 -17.98 -18.04 6.35
N LEU A 251 -17.36 -16.85 6.16
CA LEU A 251 -16.19 -16.49 6.98
C LEU A 251 -16.57 -16.35 8.47
N PRO A 252 -15.66 -16.73 9.41
CA PRO A 252 -15.89 -16.55 10.83
C PRO A 252 -16.12 -15.08 11.19
N PRO A 253 -17.05 -14.81 12.16
CA PRO A 253 -17.31 -13.45 12.59
C PRO A 253 -16.11 -12.87 13.36
N VAL A 254 -15.86 -11.57 13.17
CA VAL A 254 -14.89 -10.79 13.90
C VAL A 254 -15.65 -9.65 14.62
N SER A 255 -15.30 -9.39 15.86
CA SER A 255 -15.87 -8.26 16.61
C SER A 255 -15.61 -6.95 15.92
N THR A 256 -16.61 -6.07 15.89
CA THR A 256 -16.45 -4.72 15.36
C THR A 256 -15.86 -3.80 16.41
N VAL A 257 -14.96 -2.93 15.97
CA VAL A 257 -14.34 -1.90 16.81
C VAL A 257 -15.05 -0.58 16.54
N GLU A 258 -15.45 0.12 17.59
CA GLU A 258 -16.06 1.45 17.46
C GLU A 258 -15.05 2.44 16.89
N VAL A 259 -15.49 3.22 15.91
CA VAL A 259 -14.68 4.24 15.25
C VAL A 259 -15.13 5.64 15.63
N SER A 260 -14.21 6.60 15.57
CA SER A 260 -14.53 8.02 15.78
C SER A 260 -15.48 8.50 14.69
N THR A 261 -16.53 9.20 15.08
CA THR A 261 -17.53 9.77 14.17
C THR A 261 -16.99 10.97 13.38
N GLU A 262 -15.77 11.38 13.65
CA GLU A 262 -15.08 12.40 12.88
C GLU A 262 -14.77 11.89 11.47
N LYS A 263 -14.69 12.77 10.51
CA LYS A 263 -14.56 12.56 9.06
C LYS A 263 -14.00 11.19 8.66
N GLN A 264 -14.79 10.39 7.94
CA GLN A 264 -14.35 9.09 7.42
C GLN A 264 -13.16 9.28 6.47
N TRP A 265 -12.18 8.40 6.57
CA TRP A 265 -11.09 8.32 5.61
C TRP A 265 -11.61 7.80 4.28
N ILE A 266 -11.50 8.60 3.24
CA ILE A 266 -11.78 8.16 1.88
C ILE A 266 -10.45 7.74 1.25
N LEU A 267 -10.32 6.44 1.01
CA LEU A 267 -9.18 5.89 0.30
C LEU A 267 -9.23 6.31 -1.17
N THR A 268 -8.08 6.68 -1.70
CA THR A 268 -7.91 7.04 -3.10
C THR A 268 -6.71 6.28 -3.66
N LYS A 269 -6.79 5.86 -4.92
CA LYS A 269 -5.65 5.25 -5.61
C LYS A 269 -4.65 6.31 -6.04
N GLU A 270 -3.37 5.99 -5.97
CA GLU A 270 -2.33 6.86 -6.55
C GLU A 270 -2.30 6.69 -8.07
N VAL A 271 -2.18 7.80 -8.79
CA VAL A 271 -2.19 7.80 -10.27
C VAL A 271 -1.05 6.96 -10.86
N THR A 272 0.09 6.89 -10.19
CA THR A 272 1.25 6.09 -10.61
C THR A 272 0.95 4.60 -10.63
N ASP A 273 0.19 4.10 -9.65
CA ASP A 273 -0.20 2.69 -9.59
C ASP A 273 -1.12 2.34 -10.75
N ILE A 274 -2.09 3.22 -11.04
CA ILE A 274 -3.02 3.03 -12.15
C ILE A 274 -2.28 3.05 -13.49
N ASN A 275 -1.34 3.98 -13.67
CA ASN A 275 -0.57 4.08 -14.91
C ASN A 275 0.29 2.82 -15.12
N ASN A 276 0.87 2.25 -14.08
CA ASN A 276 1.59 0.99 -14.14
C ASN A 276 0.67 -0.19 -14.52
N GLU A 277 -0.54 -0.26 -13.95
CA GLU A 277 -1.54 -1.28 -14.32
C GLU A 277 -1.96 -1.13 -15.78
N VAL A 278 -2.22 0.09 -16.26
CA VAL A 278 -2.60 0.38 -17.65
C VAL A 278 -1.48 0.02 -18.63
N GLU A 279 -0.22 0.32 -18.30
CA GLU A 279 0.93 0.01 -19.16
C GLU A 279 1.10 -1.51 -19.36
N ASN A 280 0.85 -2.29 -18.31
CA ASN A 280 0.98 -3.75 -18.34
C ASN A 280 -0.28 -4.49 -18.82
N ALA A 281 -1.39 -3.78 -19.06
CA ALA A 281 -2.65 -4.36 -19.48
C ALA A 281 -2.77 -4.49 -21.01
N SER A 282 -3.59 -5.46 -21.44
CA SER A 282 -4.05 -5.53 -22.83
C SER A 282 -4.99 -4.38 -23.15
N ASP A 283 -5.03 -3.95 -24.41
CA ASP A 283 -5.78 -2.75 -24.84
C ASP A 283 -7.28 -2.80 -24.51
N ASP A 284 -7.88 -3.99 -24.49
CA ASP A 284 -9.28 -4.22 -24.13
C ASP A 284 -9.58 -4.00 -22.64
N LYS A 285 -8.58 -4.01 -21.76
CA LYS A 285 -8.73 -3.85 -20.31
C LYS A 285 -8.36 -2.45 -19.80
N LYS A 286 -7.64 -1.67 -20.58
CA LYS A 286 -7.14 -0.35 -20.13
C LYS A 286 -8.25 0.58 -19.68
N ASN A 287 -9.33 0.65 -20.43
CA ASN A 287 -10.49 1.49 -20.09
C ASN A 287 -11.18 1.03 -18.80
N ASP A 288 -11.29 -0.28 -18.56
CA ASP A 288 -11.91 -0.81 -17.35
C ASP A 288 -11.07 -0.49 -16.10
N ILE A 289 -9.74 -0.58 -16.20
CA ILE A 289 -8.81 -0.23 -15.12
C ILE A 289 -8.99 1.24 -14.74
N VAL A 290 -8.91 2.15 -15.72
CA VAL A 290 -9.05 3.59 -15.46
C VAL A 290 -10.46 3.93 -14.96
N SER A 291 -11.50 3.34 -15.54
CA SER A 291 -12.89 3.53 -15.09
C SER A 291 -13.09 3.15 -13.64
N THR A 292 -12.61 1.97 -13.24
CA THR A 292 -12.70 1.48 -11.86
C THR A 292 -11.91 2.38 -10.92
N ALA A 293 -10.70 2.77 -11.31
CA ALA A 293 -9.89 3.67 -10.51
C ALA A 293 -10.56 5.04 -10.27
N LEU A 294 -11.21 5.59 -11.30
CA LEU A 294 -11.95 6.86 -11.17
C LEU A 294 -13.25 6.73 -10.36
N ASP A 295 -13.81 5.56 -10.18
CA ASP A 295 -14.92 5.33 -9.23
C ASP A 295 -14.42 5.39 -7.79
N ASP A 296 -13.25 4.81 -7.51
CA ASP A 296 -12.60 4.79 -6.19
C ASP A 296 -11.90 6.12 -5.85
N GLY A 297 -11.59 6.93 -6.86
CA GLY A 297 -10.86 8.20 -6.75
C GLY A 297 -9.37 8.07 -7.00
N VAL A 298 -8.88 8.84 -7.97
CA VAL A 298 -7.48 8.90 -8.36
C VAL A 298 -6.82 10.12 -7.74
N LYS A 299 -5.89 9.89 -6.83
CA LYS A 299 -5.16 10.95 -6.13
C LYS A 299 -3.83 11.25 -6.81
N ILE A 300 -3.53 12.53 -6.93
CA ILE A 300 -2.26 13.06 -7.43
C ILE A 300 -1.80 14.10 -6.42
N ASP A 301 -0.84 13.76 -5.59
CA ASP A 301 -0.32 14.65 -4.55
C ASP A 301 0.91 15.44 -5.00
N GLU A 302 1.42 16.29 -4.11
CA GLU A 302 2.56 17.17 -4.39
C GLU A 302 3.84 16.43 -4.78
N THR A 303 3.99 15.15 -4.41
CA THR A 303 5.18 14.35 -4.76
C THR A 303 5.16 13.90 -6.22
N MET A 304 3.97 13.79 -6.81
CA MET A 304 3.76 13.39 -8.20
C MET A 304 3.52 14.58 -9.12
N LEU A 305 2.76 15.58 -8.67
CA LEU A 305 2.42 16.78 -9.40
C LEU A 305 2.81 18.02 -8.59
N TYR A 306 4.03 18.48 -8.81
CA TYR A 306 4.58 19.63 -8.09
C TYR A 306 4.07 20.96 -8.65
N PHE A 307 3.46 21.77 -7.78
CA PHE A 307 3.13 23.16 -8.06
C PHE A 307 4.24 24.06 -7.51
N GLU A 308 4.51 25.16 -8.19
CA GLU A 308 5.41 26.18 -7.65
C GLU A 308 4.92 26.65 -6.27
N PRO A 309 5.83 27.03 -5.36
CA PRO A 309 5.45 27.47 -4.01
C PRO A 309 4.39 28.60 -4.05
N GLU A 310 3.36 28.45 -3.23
CA GLU A 310 2.22 29.40 -3.13
C GLU A 310 1.54 29.72 -4.49
N SER A 311 1.58 28.78 -5.43
CA SER A 311 1.09 28.93 -6.79
C SER A 311 0.19 27.78 -7.22
N SER A 312 -0.57 27.99 -8.30
CA SER A 312 -1.26 26.96 -9.06
C SER A 312 -0.54 26.61 -10.37
N VAL A 313 0.67 27.13 -10.57
CA VAL A 313 1.50 26.83 -11.74
C VAL A 313 2.19 25.50 -11.55
N ILE A 314 2.01 24.58 -12.51
CA ILE A 314 2.65 23.27 -12.52
C ILE A 314 4.10 23.45 -12.94
N ALA A 315 5.05 23.06 -12.09
CA ALA A 315 6.48 23.32 -12.29
C ALA A 315 7.10 22.46 -13.41
N ASN A 316 6.61 21.22 -13.59
CA ASN A 316 7.06 20.33 -14.67
C ASN A 316 5.85 19.86 -15.50
N LYS A 317 5.56 20.62 -16.56
CA LYS A 317 4.41 20.37 -17.42
C LYS A 317 4.55 19.07 -18.21
N GLU A 318 5.73 18.74 -18.69
CA GLU A 318 6.00 17.52 -19.46
C GLU A 318 5.71 16.29 -18.63
N ALA A 319 6.22 16.22 -17.40
CA ALA A 319 5.95 15.11 -16.50
C ALA A 319 4.46 15.02 -16.12
N ALA A 320 3.79 16.16 -15.92
CA ALA A 320 2.36 16.21 -15.64
C ALA A 320 1.52 15.68 -16.81
N VAL A 321 1.89 15.97 -18.04
CA VAL A 321 1.23 15.45 -19.25
C VAL A 321 1.34 13.94 -19.34
N GLU A 322 2.54 13.38 -19.15
CA GLU A 322 2.76 11.93 -19.14
C GLU A 322 1.94 11.25 -18.03
N LEU A 323 1.92 11.83 -16.84
CA LEU A 323 1.17 11.32 -15.68
C LEU A 323 -0.33 11.25 -15.96
N LEU A 324 -0.92 12.25 -16.64
CA LEU A 324 -2.35 12.36 -16.89
C LEU A 324 -2.81 11.66 -18.17
N LYS A 325 -1.87 11.26 -19.03
CA LYS A 325 -2.18 10.73 -20.36
C LYS A 325 -3.12 9.51 -20.34
N PRO A 326 -2.92 8.45 -19.53
CA PRO A 326 -3.83 7.30 -19.52
C PRO A 326 -5.27 7.68 -19.17
N THR A 327 -5.45 8.58 -18.20
CA THR A 327 -6.77 9.12 -17.84
C THR A 327 -7.37 9.96 -18.97
N ALA A 328 -6.56 10.80 -19.65
CA ALA A 328 -7.00 11.61 -20.78
C ALA A 328 -7.46 10.72 -21.96
N ASP A 329 -6.70 9.69 -22.32
CA ASP A 329 -7.01 8.75 -23.39
C ASP A 329 -8.34 8.03 -23.09
N PHE A 330 -8.57 7.64 -21.85
CA PHE A 330 -9.85 7.07 -21.39
C PHE A 330 -11.01 8.07 -21.58
N LEU A 331 -10.87 9.30 -21.10
CA LEU A 331 -11.91 10.32 -21.17
C LEU A 331 -12.26 10.68 -22.64
N ILE A 332 -11.27 10.74 -23.52
CA ILE A 332 -11.48 10.99 -24.95
C ILE A 332 -12.23 9.82 -25.59
N SER A 333 -11.86 8.57 -25.28
CA SER A 333 -12.44 7.39 -25.90
C SER A 333 -13.86 7.10 -25.45
N THR A 334 -14.20 7.43 -24.19
CA THR A 334 -15.48 7.10 -23.56
C THR A 334 -16.46 8.26 -23.46
N SER A 335 -15.98 9.51 -23.62
CA SER A 335 -16.73 10.73 -23.32
C SER A 335 -17.28 10.79 -21.87
N GLN A 336 -16.65 10.07 -20.94
CA GLN A 336 -17.00 10.07 -19.53
C GLN A 336 -16.75 11.46 -18.90
N GLU A 337 -17.65 11.89 -18.01
CA GLU A 337 -17.47 13.12 -17.23
C GLU A 337 -16.76 12.84 -15.91
N ILE A 338 -15.94 13.79 -15.48
CA ILE A 338 -15.19 13.74 -14.21
C ILE A 338 -15.39 15.00 -13.37
N VAL A 339 -15.10 14.86 -12.07
CA VAL A 339 -14.90 15.97 -11.16
C VAL A 339 -13.48 15.93 -10.60
N ILE A 340 -12.81 17.06 -10.61
CA ILE A 340 -11.48 17.27 -10.04
C ILE A 340 -11.62 18.05 -8.75
N LEU A 341 -11.24 17.45 -7.65
CA LEU A 341 -11.30 18.02 -6.31
C LEU A 341 -9.89 18.48 -5.90
N GLY A 342 -9.71 19.75 -5.63
CA GLY A 342 -8.44 20.27 -5.10
C GLY A 342 -8.45 20.28 -3.57
N THR A 343 -7.34 19.90 -2.95
CA THR A 343 -7.13 19.93 -1.50
C THR A 343 -5.87 20.70 -1.11
N THR A 344 -5.72 21.08 0.15
CA THR A 344 -4.53 21.73 0.70
C THR A 344 -4.12 21.08 2.01
N ALA A 345 -2.84 21.23 2.37
CA ALA A 345 -2.40 21.01 3.74
C ALA A 345 -3.04 22.01 4.70
N THR A 346 -3.03 21.71 5.99
CA THR A 346 -3.42 22.65 7.05
C THR A 346 -2.52 23.89 7.00
N VAL A 347 -3.12 25.07 6.99
CA VAL A 347 -2.39 26.33 7.03
C VAL A 347 -3.12 27.30 7.96
N PRO A 348 -2.43 28.17 8.69
CA PRO A 348 -3.03 29.14 9.62
C PRO A 348 -3.65 30.33 8.88
N THR A 349 -4.42 30.06 7.81
CA THR A 349 -5.12 31.10 7.05
C THR A 349 -6.62 30.80 7.01
N SER A 350 -7.39 31.77 6.50
CA SER A 350 -8.84 31.62 6.32
C SER A 350 -9.16 30.36 5.50
N PRO A 351 -10.11 29.50 5.94
CA PRO A 351 -10.57 28.34 5.16
C PRO A 351 -10.98 28.69 3.73
N ASP A 352 -11.67 29.83 3.52
CA ASP A 352 -12.11 30.28 2.20
C ASP A 352 -10.94 30.50 1.22
N LYS A 353 -9.81 31.01 1.72
CA LYS A 353 -8.60 31.17 0.89
C LYS A 353 -8.05 29.83 0.45
N CYS A 354 -8.08 28.84 1.34
CA CYS A 354 -7.63 27.47 1.02
C CYS A 354 -8.55 26.81 -0.02
N VAL A 355 -9.87 27.01 0.10
CA VAL A 355 -10.85 26.54 -0.90
C VAL A 355 -10.57 27.17 -2.27
N ASN A 356 -10.41 28.51 -2.34
CA ASN A 356 -10.10 29.17 -3.60
C ASN A 356 -8.77 28.74 -4.20
N PHE A 357 -7.75 28.55 -3.37
CA PHE A 357 -6.43 28.14 -3.81
C PHE A 357 -6.42 26.71 -4.36
N SER A 358 -7.08 25.78 -3.67
CA SER A 358 -7.23 24.40 -4.11
C SER A 358 -8.07 24.29 -5.41
N LEU A 359 -9.08 25.16 -5.58
CA LEU A 359 -9.82 25.26 -6.84
C LEU A 359 -8.92 25.71 -8.01
N GLN A 360 -8.02 26.66 -7.79
CA GLN A 360 -7.06 27.09 -8.83
C GLN A 360 -6.16 25.93 -9.27
N ARG A 361 -5.70 25.09 -8.35
CA ARG A 361 -4.91 23.89 -8.66
C ARG A 361 -5.72 22.86 -9.44
N ALA A 362 -6.97 22.60 -9.04
CA ALA A 362 -7.88 21.74 -9.81
C ALA A 362 -8.09 22.25 -11.24
N ASN A 363 -8.25 23.56 -11.41
CA ASN A 363 -8.38 24.18 -12.74
C ASN A 363 -7.08 24.10 -13.57
N ALA A 364 -5.90 24.13 -12.96
CA ALA A 364 -4.65 23.94 -13.67
C ALA A 364 -4.55 22.51 -14.24
N VAL A 365 -4.99 21.49 -13.48
CA VAL A 365 -5.06 20.10 -13.97
C VAL A 365 -6.14 19.97 -15.07
N LYS A 366 -7.31 20.59 -14.92
CA LYS A 366 -8.32 20.67 -15.99
C LYS A 366 -7.72 21.22 -17.28
N SER A 367 -6.93 22.28 -17.19
CA SER A 367 -6.29 22.89 -18.37
C SER A 367 -5.36 21.91 -19.10
N LEU A 368 -4.63 21.06 -18.36
CA LEU A 368 -3.82 20.00 -18.96
C LEU A 368 -4.66 18.94 -19.68
N PHE A 369 -5.76 18.51 -19.09
CA PHE A 369 -6.67 17.58 -19.77
C PHE A 369 -7.25 18.15 -21.06
N VAL A 370 -7.61 19.44 -21.06
CA VAL A 370 -8.08 20.13 -22.27
C VAL A 370 -6.97 20.20 -23.33
N GLU A 371 -5.74 20.48 -22.95
CA GLU A 371 -4.59 20.45 -23.86
C GLU A 371 -4.32 19.05 -24.43
N LEU A 372 -4.58 17.99 -23.65
CA LEU A 372 -4.52 16.60 -24.09
C LEU A 372 -5.69 16.19 -25.00
N GLY A 373 -6.69 17.05 -25.19
CA GLY A 373 -7.81 16.84 -26.11
C GLY A 373 -9.13 16.41 -25.44
N VAL A 374 -9.20 16.38 -24.12
CA VAL A 374 -10.44 16.14 -23.38
C VAL A 374 -11.36 17.35 -23.54
N ALA A 375 -12.65 17.12 -23.83
CA ALA A 375 -13.60 18.24 -23.95
C ALA A 375 -13.80 18.94 -22.61
N GLU A 376 -13.74 20.27 -22.61
CA GLU A 376 -13.87 21.06 -21.37
C GLU A 376 -15.18 20.78 -20.62
N SER A 377 -16.24 20.46 -21.34
CA SER A 377 -17.56 20.11 -20.79
C SER A 377 -17.57 18.81 -19.98
N GLN A 378 -16.58 17.93 -20.16
CA GLN A 378 -16.46 16.69 -19.40
C GLN A 378 -15.86 16.89 -18.00
N ILE A 379 -15.34 18.11 -17.69
CA ILE A 379 -14.52 18.33 -16.51
C ILE A 379 -15.12 19.40 -15.61
N ASN A 380 -15.57 18.98 -14.43
CA ASN A 380 -15.97 19.85 -13.33
C ASN A 380 -14.82 19.99 -12.33
N CYS A 381 -14.66 21.17 -11.72
CA CYS A 381 -13.64 21.42 -10.71
C CYS A 381 -14.24 21.98 -9.43
N LYS A 382 -13.74 21.52 -8.26
CA LYS A 382 -14.11 22.04 -6.96
C LYS A 382 -12.90 22.14 -6.04
N GLY A 383 -12.79 23.24 -5.31
CA GLY A 383 -11.81 23.39 -4.24
C GLY A 383 -12.42 22.98 -2.91
N LEU A 384 -11.71 22.21 -2.12
CA LEU A 384 -12.15 21.74 -0.80
C LEU A 384 -11.34 22.36 0.34
N GLY A 385 -10.18 22.97 0.05
CA GLY A 385 -9.26 23.44 1.09
C GLY A 385 -8.69 22.30 1.93
N TYR A 386 -8.45 22.54 3.22
CA TYR A 386 -7.94 21.51 4.14
C TYR A 386 -9.06 20.89 5.00
N ASP A 387 -10.19 21.53 5.17
CA ASP A 387 -11.30 21.01 5.97
C ASP A 387 -12.25 20.16 5.12
N ASN A 388 -11.82 18.93 4.80
CA ASN A 388 -12.56 18.01 3.93
C ASN A 388 -12.36 16.55 4.34
N GLU A 389 -13.13 15.65 3.76
CA GLU A 389 -13.15 14.21 4.06
C GLU A 389 -11.93 13.42 3.52
N PHE A 390 -11.07 14.04 2.72
CA PHE A 390 -9.83 13.46 2.20
C PHE A 390 -8.60 13.91 2.97
N HIS A 391 -8.79 14.80 3.97
CA HIS A 391 -7.69 15.40 4.69
C HIS A 391 -7.14 14.48 5.77
N ILE A 392 -5.86 14.19 5.67
CA ILE A 392 -5.09 13.43 6.67
C ILE A 392 -4.53 14.43 7.69
N PRO A 393 -4.57 14.15 9.01
CA PRO A 393 -3.90 15.00 10.00
C PRO A 393 -2.44 15.26 9.63
N ASP A 394 -2.10 16.52 9.37
CA ASP A 394 -0.82 16.94 8.80
C ASP A 394 -0.10 18.00 9.62
N SER A 395 -0.57 18.25 10.85
CA SER A 395 0.08 19.18 11.78
C SER A 395 0.19 18.59 13.18
N ASP A 396 1.23 18.99 13.90
CA ASP A 396 1.34 18.75 15.33
C ASP A 396 0.40 19.72 16.11
N GLY A 397 0.22 19.47 17.41
CA GLY A 397 -0.61 20.35 18.27
C GLY A 397 -0.12 21.80 18.37
N ASN A 398 1.07 22.12 17.82
CA ASN A 398 1.67 23.46 17.80
C ASN A 398 1.50 24.15 16.42
N GLY A 399 0.88 23.49 15.45
CA GLY A 399 0.66 24.00 14.11
C GLY A 399 1.81 23.83 13.13
N ASN A 400 2.85 23.05 13.48
CA ASN A 400 3.90 22.69 12.51
C ASN A 400 3.40 21.54 11.65
N LEU A 401 3.68 21.61 10.34
CA LEU A 401 3.32 20.57 9.40
C LEU A 401 4.21 19.34 9.58
N ASN A 402 3.60 18.15 9.46
CA ASN A 402 4.28 16.86 9.47
C ASN A 402 4.43 16.27 8.03
N GLU A 403 4.87 15.04 7.92
CA GLU A 403 5.11 14.34 6.66
C GLU A 403 3.85 14.07 5.81
N ASN A 404 2.65 14.22 6.38
CA ASN A 404 1.40 14.09 5.63
C ASN A 404 1.00 15.36 4.86
N ALA A 405 1.62 16.50 5.17
CA ALA A 405 1.27 17.75 4.49
C ALA A 405 1.41 17.70 2.95
N PRO A 406 2.45 17.10 2.36
CA PRO A 406 2.52 16.89 0.90
C PRO A 406 1.36 16.04 0.35
N LYS A 407 0.91 15.04 1.09
CA LYS A 407 -0.21 14.16 0.70
C LYS A 407 -1.55 14.89 0.68
N ASN A 408 -1.72 15.94 1.50
CA ASN A 408 -2.92 16.78 1.51
C ASN A 408 -2.90 17.88 0.43
N ARG A 409 -1.73 18.23 -0.10
CA ARG A 409 -1.61 19.13 -1.24
C ARG A 409 -1.80 18.35 -2.53
N ALA A 410 -3.05 18.05 -2.85
CA ALA A 410 -3.40 17.10 -3.90
C ALA A 410 -4.55 17.60 -4.77
N VAL A 411 -4.70 16.93 -5.90
CA VAL A 411 -5.96 16.88 -6.66
C VAL A 411 -6.46 15.43 -6.65
N ILE A 412 -7.77 15.26 -6.58
CA ILE A 412 -8.41 13.94 -6.59
C ILE A 412 -9.43 13.94 -7.70
N ILE A 413 -9.40 12.91 -8.55
CA ILE A 413 -10.24 12.81 -9.74
C ILE A 413 -11.23 11.67 -9.55
N TYR A 414 -12.51 11.96 -9.68
CA TYR A 414 -13.60 10.97 -9.67
C TYR A 414 -14.39 11.01 -10.95
N ARG A 415 -14.97 9.89 -11.35
CA ARG A 415 -16.07 9.91 -12.34
C ARG A 415 -17.21 10.74 -11.73
N ALA A 416 -17.84 11.58 -12.58
CA ALA A 416 -18.94 12.43 -12.13
C ALA A 416 -20.18 11.64 -11.70
N ASP A 417 -20.35 10.44 -12.21
CA ASP A 417 -21.46 9.52 -11.90
C ASP A 417 -21.13 8.50 -10.78
N SER A 418 -19.90 8.49 -10.25
CA SER A 418 -19.56 7.70 -9.07
C SER A 418 -20.30 8.21 -7.81
N GLU A 419 -20.28 7.45 -6.73
CA GLU A 419 -20.95 7.84 -5.48
C GLU A 419 -20.41 9.18 -4.96
N ILE A 420 -19.09 9.29 -4.87
CA ILE A 420 -18.41 10.53 -4.42
C ILE A 420 -18.54 11.62 -5.47
N GLY A 421 -18.35 11.31 -6.77
CA GLY A 421 -18.47 12.29 -7.84
C GLY A 421 -19.82 13.02 -7.84
N LYS A 422 -20.92 12.31 -7.67
CA LYS A 422 -22.28 12.88 -7.55
C LYS A 422 -22.45 13.88 -6.39
N LYS A 423 -21.69 13.71 -5.30
CA LYS A 423 -21.72 14.64 -4.17
C LYS A 423 -21.16 16.01 -4.55
N TYR A 424 -20.20 16.05 -5.49
CA TYR A 424 -19.46 17.24 -5.85
C TYR A 424 -19.82 17.85 -7.22
N THR A 425 -20.62 17.17 -8.02
CA THR A 425 -21.11 17.68 -9.32
C THR A 425 -22.45 18.44 -9.23
N LYS A 426 -23.10 18.45 -8.07
CA LYS A 426 -24.36 19.17 -7.81
C LYS A 426 -24.15 20.63 -7.51
#